data_2ea5fab56823a075242ab9b2eb6cfd87
#
_entry.id   2ea5fab56823a075242ab9b2eb6cfd87
#
_cell.length_a   1.000
_cell.length_b   1.000
_cell.length_c   1.000
_cell.angle_alpha   90.00
_cell.angle_beta   90.00
_cell.angle_gamma   90.00
#
_symmetry.space_group_name_H-M   'P 1'
#
loop_
_entity.id
_entity.type
_entity.pdbx_description
1 polymer ?
#
loop_
_entity_poly.entity_id
_entity_poly.type
_entity_poly.pdbx_seq_one_letter_code
_entity_poly.pdbx_strand_id
1 'polypeptide(L)'
;MQRMRLASADAAPQTSSTETLPGSIPVDPVPAAQVSELVAPRVIDMIDATSVGSINPGEHMTFARAAETPMPPTLFAEGVKTPAAAVPAIITEDTTPATGAIAAAAPPEQFELPPDAIGPLPLRQAAAGGDAKAQFEIAAIYSEGRAVESNPAEAAKWYERSAAHGFVPAQYRLGNLYEAGTGVEKDLEMARLWYQRAAEAGNRMAMHNLAALYASGQLGEQQFEPAAEWFTKAAARGMTDSQFNLGMLYARGLGVEQDFEQSYKWFSLAARSGDADAGKARDDIAKSLTADAVSRVGAEVDRWVSEPIALDVNFAPIGTWTANFDPGETIANKEVVARVQQALGRLGFDVGSPDGVAGPKTAEAIRTFERGTGMSESGKINPRLLAVLGSQPV
;
A
#
# COMPACT_ATOMS: atom_id res chain seq x y z
N MET A 1 4.39 7.67 -79.75
CA MET A 1 4.27 6.44 -80.58
C MET A 1 4.82 5.26 -79.83
N GLN A 2 4.02 4.18 -79.82
CA GLN A 2 4.32 2.78 -79.45
C GLN A 2 4.87 2.49 -78.06
N ARG A 3 4.08 1.91 -77.16
CA ARG A 3 3.54 0.53 -77.02
C ARG A 3 4.60 -0.56 -77.10
N MET A 4 4.86 -1.29 -76.03
CA MET A 4 4.60 -2.74 -75.87
C MET A 4 5.27 -3.31 -74.59
N ARG A 5 4.47 -3.84 -73.68
CA ARG A 5 4.16 -5.25 -73.31
C ARG A 5 5.25 -5.97 -72.53
N LEU A 6 4.94 -6.23 -71.30
CA LEU A 6 4.87 -7.51 -70.54
C LEU A 6 5.74 -8.69 -70.99
N ALA A 7 6.58 -9.18 -70.09
CA ALA A 7 6.84 -10.60 -69.90
C ALA A 7 7.16 -10.89 -68.44
N SER A 8 6.41 -11.83 -67.90
CA SER A 8 6.61 -12.48 -66.60
C SER A 8 7.86 -13.37 -66.65
N ALA A 9 8.62 -13.44 -65.57
CA ALA A 9 9.53 -14.56 -65.33
C ALA A 9 9.56 -14.82 -63.80
N ASP A 10 9.22 -16.05 -63.46
CA ASP A 10 9.33 -16.70 -62.16
C ASP A 10 10.71 -16.50 -61.56
N ALA A 11 10.78 -16.15 -60.29
CA ALA A 11 11.97 -16.30 -59.49
C ALA A 11 11.59 -17.08 -58.23
N ALA A 12 12.19 -18.24 -58.08
CA ALA A 12 12.10 -19.15 -56.93
C ALA A 12 12.62 -18.50 -55.64
N PRO A 13 12.16 -18.93 -54.46
CA PRO A 13 12.58 -18.35 -53.19
C PRO A 13 14.05 -18.75 -52.89
N GLN A 14 14.85 -17.74 -52.59
CA GLN A 14 16.18 -17.95 -52.04
C GLN A 14 16.03 -18.32 -50.56
N THR A 15 16.43 -19.51 -50.20
CA THR A 15 16.68 -19.98 -48.85
C THR A 15 17.90 -19.26 -48.29
N SER A 16 17.69 -18.34 -47.37
CA SER A 16 18.75 -17.81 -46.52
C SER A 16 19.10 -18.87 -45.47
N SER A 17 20.25 -19.48 -45.62
CA SER A 17 20.89 -20.33 -44.61
C SER A 17 21.34 -19.47 -43.47
N THR A 18 20.63 -19.53 -42.33
CA THR A 18 21.11 -19.05 -41.03
C THR A 18 22.15 -20.04 -40.52
N GLU A 19 23.41 -19.60 -40.46
CA GLU A 19 24.47 -20.30 -39.74
C GLU A 19 24.12 -20.36 -38.26
N THR A 20 23.77 -21.54 -37.77
CA THR A 20 23.60 -21.87 -36.36
C THR A 20 24.98 -22.01 -35.73
N LEU A 21 25.33 -21.16 -34.80
CA LEU A 21 26.45 -21.35 -33.87
C LEU A 21 26.22 -22.63 -33.04
N PRO A 22 27.19 -23.52 -32.91
CA PRO A 22 27.04 -24.76 -32.15
C PRO A 22 27.08 -24.44 -30.64
N GLY A 23 25.98 -24.63 -29.93
CA GLY A 23 25.96 -24.58 -28.47
C GLY A 23 24.68 -24.05 -27.78
N SER A 24 23.71 -23.52 -28.50
CA SER A 24 22.44 -23.15 -27.94
C SER A 24 21.45 -24.32 -28.04
N ILE A 25 21.09 -24.88 -26.88
CA ILE A 25 19.93 -25.75 -26.77
C ILE A 25 18.72 -24.86 -26.98
N PRO A 26 17.82 -25.13 -27.94
CA PRO A 26 16.58 -24.37 -28.07
C PRO A 26 15.74 -24.65 -26.81
N VAL A 27 15.54 -23.64 -25.96
CA VAL A 27 14.57 -23.69 -24.89
C VAL A 27 13.23 -23.30 -25.53
N ASP A 28 12.34 -24.25 -25.69
CA ASP A 28 10.99 -23.97 -26.12
C ASP A 28 10.36 -22.97 -25.12
N PRO A 29 9.76 -21.87 -25.59
CA PRO A 29 9.11 -20.91 -24.71
C PRO A 29 7.97 -21.64 -23.99
N VAL A 30 7.93 -21.50 -22.66
CA VAL A 30 6.82 -22.03 -21.85
C VAL A 30 5.51 -21.49 -22.42
N PRO A 31 4.53 -22.34 -22.78
CA PRO A 31 3.25 -21.86 -23.31
C PRO A 31 2.61 -20.89 -22.32
N ALA A 32 2.11 -19.78 -22.82
CA ALA A 32 1.43 -18.74 -22.01
C ALA A 32 0.33 -19.32 -21.10
N ALA A 33 -0.24 -20.48 -21.44
CA ALA A 33 -1.20 -21.23 -20.64
C ALA A 33 -0.66 -21.75 -19.30
N GLN A 34 0.64 -22.06 -19.19
CA GLN A 34 1.22 -22.53 -17.91
C GLN A 34 1.50 -21.39 -16.92
N VAL A 35 1.66 -20.17 -17.42
CA VAL A 35 1.82 -18.98 -16.59
C VAL A 35 0.46 -18.40 -16.17
N SER A 36 -0.62 -18.78 -16.87
CA SER A 36 -1.98 -18.27 -16.61
C SER A 36 -2.64 -18.82 -15.32
N GLU A 37 -2.09 -19.89 -14.73
CA GLU A 37 -2.55 -20.41 -13.44
C GLU A 37 -1.92 -19.71 -12.22
N LEU A 38 -0.98 -18.79 -12.43
CA LEU A 38 -0.46 -17.95 -11.37
C LEU A 38 -1.56 -16.99 -10.90
N VAL A 39 -1.85 -17.09 -9.63
CA VAL A 39 -2.87 -16.46 -8.79
C VAL A 39 -3.34 -15.05 -9.22
N ALA A 40 -4.61 -14.72 -8.96
CA ALA A 40 -5.17 -13.37 -9.15
C ALA A 40 -4.36 -12.27 -8.40
N PRO A 41 -4.37 -11.02 -8.86
CA PRO A 41 -3.74 -9.90 -8.13
C PRO A 41 -4.20 -9.89 -6.66
N ARG A 42 -3.26 -9.71 -5.73
CA ARG A 42 -3.59 -9.63 -4.31
C ARG A 42 -4.05 -8.23 -3.99
N VAL A 43 -5.25 -8.12 -3.43
CA VAL A 43 -5.77 -6.92 -2.79
C VAL A 43 -5.48 -7.06 -1.29
N ILE A 44 -4.96 -6.02 -0.68
CA ILE A 44 -4.78 -6.02 0.78
C ILE A 44 -6.13 -5.66 1.38
N ASP A 45 -6.82 -6.67 1.89
CA ASP A 45 -8.03 -6.48 2.69
C ASP A 45 -7.62 -5.97 4.08
N MET A 46 -7.76 -4.66 4.27
CA MET A 46 -7.39 -3.96 5.51
C MET A 46 -8.51 -3.91 6.55
N ILE A 47 -9.48 -4.82 6.48
CA ILE A 47 -10.59 -4.81 7.44
C ILE A 47 -10.15 -5.25 8.84
N ASP A 48 -8.96 -5.85 9.02
CA ASP A 48 -8.57 -6.47 10.29
C ASP A 48 -7.33 -5.89 10.99
N ALA A 49 -6.82 -4.73 10.57
CA ALA A 49 -5.77 -4.04 11.33
C ALA A 49 -6.32 -3.22 12.54
N THR A 50 -7.61 -3.31 12.82
CA THR A 50 -8.27 -2.51 13.85
C THR A 50 -8.57 -3.25 15.15
N SER A 51 -8.33 -4.56 15.25
CA SER A 51 -8.48 -5.25 16.53
C SER A 51 -7.21 -5.20 17.38
N VAL A 52 -6.79 -4.01 17.77
CA VAL A 52 -5.95 -3.86 18.96
C VAL A 52 -6.85 -3.77 20.20
N GLY A 53 -7.74 -4.75 20.33
CA GLY A 53 -8.43 -5.02 21.58
C GLY A 53 -7.42 -5.65 22.55
N SER A 54 -7.34 -5.09 23.75
CA SER A 54 -6.60 -5.54 24.94
C SER A 54 -5.69 -6.75 24.72
N ILE A 55 -4.39 -6.49 24.58
CA ILE A 55 -3.37 -7.53 24.48
C ILE A 55 -3.29 -8.24 25.83
N ASN A 56 -3.89 -9.42 25.91
CA ASN A 56 -3.57 -10.37 26.97
C ASN A 56 -2.13 -10.88 26.75
N PRO A 57 -1.25 -10.88 27.76
CA PRO A 57 0.17 -11.24 27.60
C PRO A 57 0.44 -12.73 27.30
N GLY A 58 -0.50 -13.45 26.72
CA GLY A 58 -0.39 -14.88 26.44
C GLY A 58 -0.85 -15.33 25.06
N GLU A 59 -1.39 -14.45 24.24
CA GLU A 59 -1.88 -14.83 22.92
C GLU A 59 -0.89 -14.45 21.82
N HIS A 60 -0.64 -15.40 20.93
CA HIS A 60 0.27 -15.29 19.80
C HIS A 60 -0.15 -14.15 18.88
N MET A 61 0.68 -13.09 18.79
CA MET A 61 0.54 -12.07 17.75
C MET A 61 0.89 -12.68 16.40
N THR A 62 -0.13 -13.10 15.67
CA THR A 62 -0.03 -13.33 14.23
C THR A 62 -0.15 -11.98 13.56
N PHE A 63 0.89 -11.55 12.83
CA PHE A 63 0.74 -10.49 11.83
C PHE A 63 -0.32 -10.99 10.84
N ALA A 64 -1.46 -10.29 10.78
CA ALA A 64 -2.68 -10.79 10.17
C ALA A 64 -2.47 -11.20 8.72
N ARG A 65 -2.57 -12.50 8.49
CA ARG A 65 -3.00 -13.06 7.22
C ARG A 65 -4.52 -13.10 7.31
N ALA A 66 -5.23 -12.45 6.38
CA ALA A 66 -6.68 -12.46 6.34
C ALA A 66 -7.21 -13.89 6.42
N ALA A 67 -7.94 -14.22 7.49
CA ALA A 67 -8.71 -15.43 7.59
C ALA A 67 -10.13 -15.11 7.12
N GLU A 68 -10.61 -15.89 6.16
CA GLU A 68 -11.99 -15.87 5.70
C GLU A 68 -12.92 -16.21 6.87
N THR A 69 -13.72 -15.25 7.32
CA THR A 69 -14.89 -15.50 8.17
C THR A 69 -16.16 -15.12 7.41
N PRO A 70 -17.17 -16.03 7.30
CA PRO A 70 -18.40 -15.71 6.60
C PRO A 70 -19.25 -14.72 7.43
N MET A 71 -19.69 -13.65 6.78
CA MET A 71 -20.61 -12.66 7.33
C MET A 71 -22.02 -13.26 7.59
N PRO A 72 -22.68 -12.88 8.69
CA PRO A 72 -24.08 -13.21 8.90
C PRO A 72 -25.00 -12.37 8.00
N PRO A 73 -26.21 -12.86 7.64
CA PRO A 73 -27.09 -12.21 6.67
C PRO A 73 -27.71 -10.93 7.22
N THR A 74 -27.66 -9.89 6.38
CA THR A 74 -28.21 -8.56 6.63
C THR A 74 -29.73 -8.54 6.62
N LEU A 75 -30.30 -7.89 7.63
CA LEU A 75 -31.70 -7.45 7.64
C LEU A 75 -31.82 -6.11 6.90
N PHE A 76 -32.63 -6.08 5.86
CA PHE A 76 -32.95 -4.88 5.10
C PHE A 76 -33.78 -3.91 5.93
N ALA A 77 -33.43 -2.62 5.93
CA ALA A 77 -34.31 -1.52 6.26
C ALA A 77 -34.29 -0.51 5.09
N GLU A 78 -35.48 -0.24 4.57
CA GLU A 78 -35.74 0.66 3.45
C GLU A 78 -35.57 2.14 3.82
N GLY A 79 -34.99 2.90 2.91
CA GLY A 79 -35.44 4.24 2.56
C GLY A 79 -35.05 5.40 3.45
N VAL A 80 -33.88 6.00 3.25
CA VAL A 80 -33.72 7.46 3.42
C VAL A 80 -32.93 8.01 2.25
N LYS A 81 -33.61 8.84 1.42
CA LYS A 81 -32.96 9.65 0.39
C LYS A 81 -32.19 10.78 1.07
N THR A 82 -30.86 10.74 1.03
CA THR A 82 -30.02 11.88 1.37
C THR A 82 -29.73 12.70 0.09
N PRO A 83 -29.74 14.03 0.17
CA PRO A 83 -29.40 14.86 -0.98
C PRO A 83 -27.92 14.75 -1.30
N ALA A 84 -27.60 14.66 -2.59
CA ALA A 84 -26.25 14.63 -3.12
C ALA A 84 -25.46 15.85 -2.62
N ALA A 85 -24.38 15.61 -1.89
CA ALA A 85 -23.42 16.64 -1.55
C ALA A 85 -22.73 17.11 -2.86
N ALA A 86 -22.80 18.40 -3.11
CA ALA A 86 -22.17 19.01 -4.28
C ALA A 86 -20.66 18.85 -4.22
N VAL A 87 -20.09 18.17 -5.21
CA VAL A 87 -18.66 18.09 -5.44
C VAL A 87 -18.15 19.50 -5.74
N PRO A 88 -17.14 20.06 -5.05
CA PRO A 88 -16.59 21.34 -5.43
C PRO A 88 -15.94 21.24 -6.82
N ALA A 89 -16.36 22.13 -7.73
CA ALA A 89 -15.90 22.20 -9.10
C ALA A 89 -14.39 22.41 -9.17
N ILE A 90 -13.74 21.67 -10.08
CA ILE A 90 -12.34 21.88 -10.46
C ILE A 90 -12.23 23.28 -11.07
N ILE A 91 -11.50 24.17 -10.40
CA ILE A 91 -11.14 25.48 -10.94
C ILE A 91 -9.95 25.26 -11.89
N THR A 92 -10.20 25.45 -13.18
CA THR A 92 -9.12 25.59 -14.18
C THR A 92 -8.44 26.93 -13.93
N GLU A 93 -7.14 26.92 -13.66
CA GLU A 93 -6.34 28.14 -13.50
C GLU A 93 -6.23 28.89 -14.84
N ASP A 94 -6.83 30.06 -14.89
CA ASP A 94 -6.51 31.08 -15.86
C ASP A 94 -5.48 32.03 -15.24
N THR A 95 -4.27 32.02 -15.77
CA THR A 95 -3.12 32.78 -15.26
C THR A 95 -3.19 34.22 -15.74
N THR A 96 -3.66 35.13 -14.89
CA THR A 96 -3.35 36.55 -14.98
C THR A 96 -2.89 37.09 -13.63
N PRO A 97 -1.75 37.80 -13.53
CA PRO A 97 -1.25 38.30 -12.25
C PRO A 97 -2.03 39.56 -11.85
N ALA A 98 -2.91 39.44 -10.88
CA ALA A 98 -3.53 40.59 -10.22
C ALA A 98 -2.80 40.88 -8.89
N THR A 99 -2.22 42.05 -8.84
CA THR A 99 -1.58 42.67 -7.71
C THR A 99 -2.52 42.86 -6.51
N GLY A 100 -2.18 42.28 -5.37
CA GLY A 100 -2.39 42.88 -4.06
C GLY A 100 -3.82 43.02 -3.54
N ALA A 101 -4.30 41.98 -2.85
CA ALA A 101 -5.01 42.11 -1.58
C ALA A 101 -4.78 40.80 -0.82
N ILE A 102 -4.16 40.86 0.36
CA ILE A 102 -4.11 39.74 1.28
C ILE A 102 -5.58 39.49 1.67
N ALA A 103 -6.23 38.54 1.02
CA ALA A 103 -7.53 38.08 1.46
C ALA A 103 -7.35 37.55 2.87
N ALA A 104 -8.08 38.13 3.82
CA ALA A 104 -8.15 37.60 5.20
C ALA A 104 -8.50 36.13 5.08
N ALA A 105 -7.67 35.25 5.65
CA ALA A 105 -7.93 33.84 5.69
C ALA A 105 -9.36 33.64 6.22
N ALA A 106 -10.17 32.84 5.54
CA ALA A 106 -11.48 32.45 6.04
C ALA A 106 -11.28 31.91 7.47
N PRO A 107 -12.20 32.23 8.41
CA PRO A 107 -12.11 31.67 9.76
C PRO A 107 -12.05 30.14 9.64
N PRO A 108 -11.22 29.48 10.47
CA PRO A 108 -11.10 28.03 10.44
C PRO A 108 -12.49 27.41 10.64
N GLU A 109 -12.82 26.42 9.82
CA GLU A 109 -14.06 25.66 9.98
C GLU A 109 -14.09 25.08 11.39
N GLN A 110 -15.07 25.51 12.19
CA GLN A 110 -15.28 25.00 13.54
C GLN A 110 -16.30 23.86 13.46
N PHE A 111 -15.86 22.68 13.85
CA PHE A 111 -16.71 21.51 13.94
C PHE A 111 -17.30 21.40 15.37
N GLU A 112 -18.39 20.66 15.48
CA GLU A 112 -18.95 20.36 16.81
C GLU A 112 -17.93 19.62 17.67
N LEU A 113 -17.83 19.99 18.96
CA LEU A 113 -16.90 19.37 19.89
C LEU A 113 -17.31 17.90 20.12
N PRO A 114 -16.42 16.92 19.85
CA PRO A 114 -16.72 15.51 20.11
C PRO A 114 -17.10 15.24 21.57
N PRO A 115 -17.93 14.21 21.86
CA PRO A 115 -18.33 13.86 23.22
C PRO A 115 -17.16 13.58 24.17
N ASP A 116 -17.36 13.81 25.49
CA ASP A 116 -16.33 13.60 26.50
C ASP A 116 -15.78 12.17 26.54
N ALA A 117 -16.60 11.19 26.21
CA ALA A 117 -16.23 9.78 26.17
C ALA A 117 -15.18 9.45 25.12
N ILE A 118 -15.02 10.29 24.09
CA ILE A 118 -14.04 10.05 23.00
C ILE A 118 -12.60 10.19 23.50
N GLY A 119 -12.35 11.09 24.45
CA GLY A 119 -10.98 11.30 24.93
C GLY A 119 -10.74 12.66 25.56
N PRO A 120 -9.47 13.00 25.83
CA PRO A 120 -9.11 14.21 26.55
C PRO A 120 -9.54 15.47 25.79
N LEU A 121 -9.87 16.53 26.57
CA LEU A 121 -10.31 17.81 26.03
C LEU A 121 -9.37 18.39 24.95
N PRO A 122 -8.03 18.33 25.07
CA PRO A 122 -7.12 18.83 24.03
C PRO A 122 -7.32 18.13 22.68
N LEU A 123 -7.52 16.81 22.65
CA LEU A 123 -7.81 16.06 21.42
C LEU A 123 -9.11 16.57 20.78
N ARG A 124 -10.17 16.67 21.56
CA ARG A 124 -11.51 17.08 21.09
C ARG A 124 -11.51 18.51 20.57
N GLN A 125 -10.82 19.43 21.27
CA GLN A 125 -10.68 20.82 20.85
C GLN A 125 -9.85 20.96 19.57
N ALA A 126 -8.74 20.22 19.44
CA ALA A 126 -7.93 20.22 18.24
C ALA A 126 -8.71 19.68 17.03
N ALA A 127 -9.45 18.58 17.20
CA ALA A 127 -10.28 18.02 16.14
C ALA A 127 -11.40 18.98 15.72
N ALA A 128 -12.07 19.61 16.68
CA ALA A 128 -13.10 20.63 16.42
C ALA A 128 -12.51 21.89 15.77
N GLY A 129 -11.25 22.21 16.04
CA GLY A 129 -10.51 23.31 15.43
C GLY A 129 -9.89 22.99 14.08
N GLY A 130 -10.14 21.80 13.51
CA GLY A 130 -9.66 21.41 12.17
C GLY A 130 -8.29 20.77 12.13
N ASP A 131 -7.68 20.38 13.26
CA ASP A 131 -6.43 19.64 13.24
C ASP A 131 -6.63 18.25 12.64
N ALA A 132 -5.99 18.00 11.50
CA ALA A 132 -6.18 16.79 10.72
C ALA A 132 -5.74 15.51 11.45
N LYS A 133 -4.68 15.57 12.27
CA LYS A 133 -4.20 14.43 13.06
C LYS A 133 -5.16 14.10 14.20
N ALA A 134 -5.71 15.14 14.86
CA ALA A 134 -6.73 14.97 15.87
C ALA A 134 -8.01 14.38 15.29
N GLN A 135 -8.45 14.86 14.14
CA GLN A 135 -9.60 14.31 13.41
C GLN A 135 -9.39 12.84 13.04
N PHE A 136 -8.18 12.47 12.58
CA PHE A 136 -7.82 11.07 12.34
C PHE A 136 -7.91 10.22 13.61
N GLU A 137 -7.40 10.71 14.75
CA GLU A 137 -7.46 9.97 16.03
C GLU A 137 -8.90 9.77 16.49
N ILE A 138 -9.77 10.79 16.35
CA ILE A 138 -11.21 10.65 16.63
C ILE A 138 -11.84 9.57 15.73
N ALA A 139 -11.52 9.60 14.43
CA ALA A 139 -11.99 8.61 13.47
C ALA A 139 -11.55 7.18 13.86
N ALA A 140 -10.29 7.00 14.23
CA ALA A 140 -9.75 5.72 14.69
C ALA A 140 -10.44 5.22 15.95
N ILE A 141 -10.72 6.10 16.92
CA ILE A 141 -11.45 5.74 18.15
C ILE A 141 -12.85 5.21 17.84
N TYR A 142 -13.59 5.87 16.92
CA TYR A 142 -14.91 5.39 16.50
C TYR A 142 -14.82 4.09 15.68
N SER A 143 -13.83 3.96 14.82
CA SER A 143 -13.63 2.76 14.00
C SER A 143 -13.34 1.52 14.85
N GLU A 144 -12.45 1.67 15.83
CA GLU A 144 -11.95 0.58 16.67
C GLU A 144 -12.80 0.32 17.92
N GLY A 145 -13.69 1.25 18.28
CA GLY A 145 -14.48 1.13 19.50
C GLY A 145 -13.65 1.21 20.79
N ARG A 146 -12.52 1.92 20.79
CA ARG A 146 -11.57 1.95 21.94
C ARG A 146 -12.09 2.66 23.18
N ALA A 147 -12.90 3.70 23.03
CA ALA A 147 -13.42 4.52 24.12
C ALA A 147 -14.95 4.60 24.12
N VAL A 148 -15.55 4.33 22.97
CA VAL A 148 -16.98 4.30 22.71
C VAL A 148 -17.31 3.06 21.91
N GLU A 149 -18.59 2.71 21.80
CA GLU A 149 -19.01 1.64 20.88
C GLU A 149 -18.58 1.99 19.44
N SER A 150 -18.13 0.97 18.69
CA SER A 150 -17.71 1.15 17.31
C SER A 150 -18.83 1.75 16.46
N ASN A 151 -18.52 2.82 15.76
CA ASN A 151 -19.44 3.52 14.86
C ASN A 151 -18.74 3.86 13.54
N PRO A 152 -18.80 2.96 12.57
CA PRO A 152 -18.13 3.18 11.28
C PRO A 152 -18.61 4.43 10.53
N ALA A 153 -19.89 4.82 10.70
CA ALA A 153 -20.42 6.02 10.02
C ALA A 153 -19.83 7.31 10.61
N GLU A 154 -19.68 7.39 11.94
CA GLU A 154 -18.98 8.52 12.56
C GLU A 154 -17.48 8.48 12.24
N ALA A 155 -16.86 7.31 12.23
CA ALA A 155 -15.46 7.16 11.82
C ALA A 155 -15.24 7.71 10.39
N ALA A 156 -16.10 7.35 9.45
CA ALA A 156 -16.01 7.82 8.07
C ALA A 156 -16.08 9.36 7.97
N LYS A 157 -17.00 10.00 8.67
CA LYS A 157 -17.12 11.47 8.69
C LYS A 157 -15.84 12.14 9.21
N TRP A 158 -15.23 11.61 10.26
CA TRP A 158 -14.01 12.16 10.82
C TRP A 158 -12.79 11.88 9.95
N TYR A 159 -12.71 10.69 9.30
CA TYR A 159 -11.68 10.43 8.28
C TYR A 159 -11.83 11.36 7.09
N GLU A 160 -13.06 11.65 6.63
CA GLU A 160 -13.31 12.58 5.53
C GLU A 160 -12.80 14.00 5.85
N ARG A 161 -13.09 14.52 7.06
CA ARG A 161 -12.57 15.81 7.51
C ARG A 161 -11.04 15.83 7.53
N SER A 162 -10.43 14.82 8.14
CA SER A 162 -8.97 14.66 8.20
C SER A 162 -8.34 14.57 6.80
N ALA A 163 -8.95 13.80 5.90
CA ALA A 163 -8.49 13.63 4.52
C ALA A 163 -8.64 14.92 3.70
N ALA A 164 -9.72 15.68 3.91
CA ALA A 164 -9.93 16.99 3.29
C ALA A 164 -8.89 18.02 3.74
N HIS A 165 -8.41 17.93 4.98
CA HIS A 165 -7.29 18.73 5.50
C HIS A 165 -5.90 18.19 5.09
N GLY A 166 -5.85 17.22 4.18
CA GLY A 166 -4.60 16.75 3.56
C GLY A 166 -3.83 15.70 4.38
N PHE A 167 -4.40 15.13 5.45
CA PHE A 167 -3.71 14.08 6.18
C PHE A 167 -3.71 12.76 5.40
N VAL A 168 -2.56 12.41 4.84
CA VAL A 168 -2.41 11.31 3.90
C VAL A 168 -2.85 9.94 4.47
N PRO A 169 -2.54 9.58 5.73
CA PRO A 169 -3.09 8.35 6.30
C PRO A 169 -4.62 8.32 6.33
N ALA A 170 -5.29 9.48 6.51
CA ALA A 170 -6.75 9.56 6.45
C ALA A 170 -7.29 9.38 5.03
N GLN A 171 -6.62 9.94 4.03
CA GLN A 171 -6.98 9.75 2.62
C GLN A 171 -6.95 8.26 2.25
N TYR A 172 -5.89 7.56 2.65
CA TYR A 172 -5.78 6.12 2.45
C TYR A 172 -6.92 5.35 3.17
N ARG A 173 -7.17 5.66 4.45
CA ARG A 173 -8.26 5.02 5.22
C ARG A 173 -9.63 5.28 4.60
N LEU A 174 -9.88 6.49 4.14
CA LEU A 174 -11.14 6.84 3.49
C LEU A 174 -11.32 6.08 2.17
N GLY A 175 -10.26 5.90 1.39
CA GLY A 175 -10.25 5.02 0.23
C GLY A 175 -10.71 3.60 0.56
N ASN A 176 -10.17 3.01 1.64
CA ASN A 176 -10.59 1.68 2.11
C ASN A 176 -12.07 1.64 2.50
N LEU A 177 -12.58 2.69 3.18
CA LEU A 177 -13.98 2.74 3.60
C LEU A 177 -14.93 2.76 2.39
N TYR A 178 -14.62 3.55 1.36
CA TYR A 178 -15.41 3.59 0.12
C TYR A 178 -15.31 2.29 -0.68
N GLU A 179 -14.13 1.65 -0.73
CA GLU A 179 -13.96 0.36 -1.40
C GLU A 179 -14.78 -0.75 -0.73
N ALA A 180 -14.76 -0.79 0.60
CA ALA A 180 -15.48 -1.80 1.38
C ALA A 180 -16.98 -1.48 1.57
N GLY A 181 -17.38 -0.21 1.48
CA GLY A 181 -18.72 0.25 1.88
C GLY A 181 -18.90 0.25 3.40
N THR A 182 -17.84 0.53 4.17
CA THR A 182 -17.86 0.49 5.62
C THR A 182 -18.12 1.89 6.19
N GLY A 183 -19.30 2.10 6.80
CA GLY A 183 -19.72 3.40 7.34
C GLY A 183 -20.10 4.42 6.27
N VAL A 184 -19.89 4.13 5.01
CA VAL A 184 -20.29 4.87 3.80
C VAL A 184 -20.87 3.90 2.79
N GLU A 185 -21.63 4.40 1.82
CA GLU A 185 -22.02 3.60 0.66
C GLU A 185 -20.77 3.23 -0.16
N LYS A 186 -20.70 1.98 -0.64
CA LYS A 186 -19.61 1.52 -1.47
C LYS A 186 -19.53 2.33 -2.76
N ASP A 187 -18.40 2.98 -2.99
CA ASP A 187 -18.13 3.80 -4.18
C ASP A 187 -16.67 3.63 -4.61
N LEU A 188 -16.45 2.85 -5.67
CA LEU A 188 -15.12 2.56 -6.18
C LEU A 188 -14.43 3.75 -6.85
N GLU A 189 -15.21 4.71 -7.39
CA GLU A 189 -14.65 5.93 -7.94
C GLU A 189 -14.16 6.87 -6.84
N MET A 190 -14.90 6.96 -5.73
CA MET A 190 -14.43 7.67 -4.54
C MET A 190 -13.23 6.98 -3.91
N ALA A 191 -13.22 5.63 -3.85
CA ALA A 191 -12.04 4.88 -3.39
C ALA A 191 -10.81 5.18 -4.26
N ARG A 192 -10.96 5.12 -5.60
CA ARG A 192 -9.92 5.47 -6.57
C ARG A 192 -9.38 6.89 -6.34
N LEU A 193 -10.27 7.87 -6.19
CA LEU A 193 -9.90 9.27 -5.97
C LEU A 193 -9.04 9.44 -4.71
N TRP A 194 -9.46 8.85 -3.60
CA TRP A 194 -8.75 8.98 -2.32
C TRP A 194 -7.44 8.19 -2.30
N TYR A 195 -7.42 6.97 -2.89
CA TYR A 195 -6.17 6.24 -3.09
C TYR A 195 -5.19 7.00 -3.97
N GLN A 196 -5.65 7.61 -5.06
CA GLN A 196 -4.80 8.40 -5.95
C GLN A 196 -4.14 9.56 -5.21
N ARG A 197 -4.91 10.36 -4.44
CA ARG A 197 -4.37 11.46 -3.64
C ARG A 197 -3.31 10.98 -2.64
N ALA A 198 -3.61 9.91 -1.92
CA ALA A 198 -2.65 9.35 -0.96
C ALA A 198 -1.42 8.74 -1.66
N ALA A 199 -1.58 8.09 -2.81
CA ALA A 199 -0.49 7.50 -3.59
C ALA A 199 0.44 8.58 -4.18
N GLU A 200 -0.12 9.66 -4.72
CA GLU A 200 0.63 10.82 -5.21
C GLU A 200 1.43 11.50 -4.09
N ALA A 201 0.89 11.53 -2.87
CA ALA A 201 1.60 12.00 -1.69
C ALA A 201 2.67 11.03 -1.16
N GLY A 202 2.79 9.82 -1.72
CA GLY A 202 3.83 8.86 -1.36
C GLY A 202 3.41 7.74 -0.40
N ASN A 203 2.11 7.57 -0.15
CA ASN A 203 1.61 6.46 0.65
C ASN A 203 1.68 5.16 -0.16
N ARG A 204 2.56 4.23 0.25
CA ARG A 204 2.83 3.00 -0.51
C ARG A 204 1.66 2.01 -0.52
N MET A 205 0.83 2.01 0.56
CA MET A 205 -0.38 1.19 0.63
C MET A 205 -1.43 1.67 -0.36
N ALA A 206 -1.62 3.00 -0.45
CA ALA A 206 -2.52 3.60 -1.43
C ALA A 206 -2.04 3.34 -2.87
N MET A 207 -0.72 3.37 -3.13
CA MET A 207 -0.16 2.96 -4.43
C MET A 207 -0.54 1.53 -4.77
N HIS A 208 -0.40 0.60 -3.81
CA HIS A 208 -0.76 -0.81 -4.01
C HIS A 208 -2.26 -0.98 -4.28
N ASN A 209 -3.12 -0.41 -3.42
CA ASN A 209 -4.57 -0.58 -3.55
C ASN A 209 -5.09 0.08 -4.84
N LEU A 210 -4.57 1.24 -5.22
CA LEU A 210 -4.90 1.89 -6.49
C LEU A 210 -4.52 1.01 -7.69
N ALA A 211 -3.33 0.41 -7.66
CA ALA A 211 -2.89 -0.51 -8.69
C ALA A 211 -3.78 -1.77 -8.76
N ALA A 212 -4.13 -2.34 -7.61
CA ALA A 212 -5.02 -3.49 -7.51
C ALA A 212 -6.42 -3.15 -8.04
N LEU A 213 -6.94 -1.97 -7.74
CA LEU A 213 -8.24 -1.51 -8.21
C LEU A 213 -8.25 -1.37 -9.75
N TYR A 214 -7.20 -0.80 -10.36
CA TYR A 214 -7.05 -0.77 -11.82
C TYR A 214 -6.95 -2.16 -12.44
N ALA A 215 -6.16 -3.06 -11.82
CA ALA A 215 -5.96 -4.43 -12.35
C ALA A 215 -7.20 -5.32 -12.21
N SER A 216 -8.06 -5.06 -11.22
CA SER A 216 -9.23 -5.91 -10.91
C SER A 216 -10.35 -5.82 -11.95
N GLY A 217 -10.44 -4.71 -12.70
CA GLY A 217 -11.57 -4.42 -13.60
C GLY A 217 -12.85 -3.98 -12.87
N GLN A 218 -12.82 -3.76 -11.56
CA GLN A 218 -14.00 -3.31 -10.81
C GLN A 218 -14.45 -1.90 -11.17
N LEU A 219 -13.61 -1.10 -11.83
CA LEU A 219 -13.92 0.20 -12.39
C LEU A 219 -14.45 0.13 -13.85
N GLY A 220 -14.86 -1.07 -14.31
CA GLY A 220 -15.34 -1.35 -15.66
C GLY A 220 -14.41 -2.31 -16.39
N GLU A 221 -13.31 -1.85 -16.95
CA GLU A 221 -12.33 -2.68 -17.63
C GLU A 221 -11.02 -2.78 -16.82
N GLN A 222 -10.28 -3.88 -17.01
CA GLN A 222 -8.94 -4.03 -16.44
C GLN A 222 -7.97 -3.05 -17.11
N GLN A 223 -7.29 -2.27 -16.30
CA GLN A 223 -6.35 -1.24 -16.74
C GLN A 223 -4.94 -1.61 -16.26
N PHE A 224 -4.28 -2.49 -17.00
CA PHE A 224 -2.99 -3.04 -16.55
C PHE A 224 -1.82 -2.04 -16.68
N GLU A 225 -1.85 -1.08 -17.61
CA GLU A 225 -0.80 -0.07 -17.74
C GLU A 225 -0.71 0.82 -16.47
N PRO A 226 -1.78 1.52 -16.03
CA PRO A 226 -1.72 2.29 -14.79
C PRO A 226 -1.51 1.39 -13.56
N ALA A 227 -2.01 0.14 -13.56
CA ALA A 227 -1.73 -0.80 -12.49
C ALA A 227 -0.22 -1.10 -12.38
N ALA A 228 0.46 -1.38 -13.50
CA ALA A 228 1.89 -1.64 -13.53
C ALA A 228 2.71 -0.44 -13.04
N GLU A 229 2.33 0.78 -13.40
CA GLU A 229 2.99 1.99 -12.92
C GLU A 229 2.92 2.14 -11.39
N TRP A 230 1.74 1.95 -10.80
CA TRP A 230 1.55 2.09 -9.37
C TRP A 230 2.13 0.91 -8.58
N PHE A 231 2.02 -0.34 -9.09
CA PHE A 231 2.72 -1.48 -8.49
C PHE A 231 4.24 -1.27 -8.52
N THR A 232 4.81 -0.72 -9.58
CA THR A 232 6.25 -0.41 -9.65
C THR A 232 6.67 0.55 -8.55
N LYS A 233 5.92 1.65 -8.34
CA LYS A 233 6.20 2.63 -7.29
C LYS A 233 6.10 2.04 -5.88
N ALA A 234 5.10 1.19 -5.63
CA ALA A 234 4.93 0.51 -4.35
C ALA A 234 5.99 -0.58 -4.13
N ALA A 235 6.29 -1.39 -5.17
CA ALA A 235 7.29 -2.45 -5.14
C ALA A 235 8.72 -1.90 -4.89
N ALA A 236 9.06 -0.77 -5.51
CA ALA A 236 10.33 -0.07 -5.28
C ALA A 236 10.49 0.35 -3.81
N ARG A 237 9.38 0.65 -3.12
CA ARG A 237 9.33 0.99 -1.68
C ARG A 237 9.19 -0.22 -0.76
N GLY A 238 9.49 -1.40 -1.28
CA GLY A 238 9.54 -2.64 -0.49
C GLY A 238 8.17 -3.26 -0.19
N MET A 239 7.12 -2.89 -0.93
CA MET A 239 5.79 -3.49 -0.77
C MET A 239 5.77 -4.89 -1.37
N THR A 240 5.78 -5.93 -0.52
CA THR A 240 5.93 -7.35 -0.93
C THR A 240 4.83 -7.79 -1.90
N ASP A 241 3.55 -7.46 -1.61
CA ASP A 241 2.44 -7.82 -2.49
C ASP A 241 2.51 -7.11 -3.84
N SER A 242 3.02 -5.86 -3.86
CA SER A 242 3.27 -5.15 -5.12
C SER A 242 4.42 -5.77 -5.92
N GLN A 243 5.47 -6.25 -5.26
CA GLN A 243 6.55 -7.00 -5.91
C GLN A 243 6.03 -8.29 -6.54
N PHE A 244 5.17 -9.04 -5.83
CA PHE A 244 4.51 -10.21 -6.37
C PHE A 244 3.64 -9.88 -7.59
N ASN A 245 2.74 -8.91 -7.47
CA ASN A 245 1.85 -8.51 -8.55
C ASN A 245 2.62 -8.00 -9.77
N LEU A 246 3.67 -7.22 -9.57
CA LEU A 246 4.53 -6.75 -10.65
C LEU A 246 5.27 -7.90 -11.34
N GLY A 247 5.77 -8.88 -10.58
CA GLY A 247 6.34 -10.12 -11.12
C GLY A 247 5.35 -10.85 -12.04
N MET A 248 4.08 -10.91 -11.64
CA MET A 248 3.02 -11.49 -12.47
C MET A 248 2.74 -10.69 -13.75
N LEU A 249 2.70 -9.35 -13.66
CA LEU A 249 2.48 -8.51 -14.85
C LEU A 249 3.58 -8.72 -15.88
N TYR A 250 4.85 -8.73 -15.45
CA TYR A 250 5.98 -9.02 -16.34
C TYR A 250 5.94 -10.45 -16.91
N ALA A 251 5.55 -11.45 -16.11
CA ALA A 251 5.42 -12.82 -16.58
C ALA A 251 4.40 -12.99 -17.71
N ARG A 252 3.34 -12.17 -17.68
CA ARG A 252 2.22 -12.27 -18.63
C ARG A 252 2.24 -11.21 -19.73
N GLY A 253 3.06 -10.18 -19.63
CA GLY A 253 3.02 -9.03 -20.53
C GLY A 253 1.74 -8.19 -20.38
N LEU A 254 1.25 -8.01 -19.14
CA LEU A 254 0.04 -7.26 -18.85
C LEU A 254 0.40 -5.83 -18.43
N GLY A 255 0.08 -4.83 -19.24
CA GLY A 255 0.41 -3.42 -19.01
C GLY A 255 1.91 -3.09 -19.10
N VAL A 256 2.74 -4.10 -19.33
CA VAL A 256 4.18 -4.04 -19.56
C VAL A 256 4.55 -5.07 -20.63
N GLU A 257 5.69 -4.89 -21.30
CA GLU A 257 6.24 -5.93 -22.17
C GLU A 257 6.60 -7.17 -21.34
N GLN A 258 6.33 -8.38 -21.88
CA GLN A 258 6.67 -9.62 -21.21
C GLN A 258 8.20 -9.70 -21.01
N ASP A 259 8.61 -9.89 -19.74
CA ASP A 259 10.02 -9.98 -19.37
C ASP A 259 10.18 -10.95 -18.18
N PHE A 260 10.70 -12.15 -18.48
CA PHE A 260 10.91 -13.17 -17.45
C PHE A 260 12.07 -12.83 -16.49
N GLU A 261 13.04 -12.02 -16.89
CA GLU A 261 14.10 -11.57 -15.99
C GLU A 261 13.58 -10.58 -14.96
N GLN A 262 12.75 -9.61 -15.38
CA GLN A 262 12.06 -8.71 -14.45
C GLN A 262 11.07 -9.48 -13.56
N SER A 263 10.33 -10.43 -14.13
CA SER A 263 9.44 -11.31 -13.33
C SER A 263 10.22 -12.06 -12.27
N TYR A 264 11.32 -12.70 -12.62
CA TYR A 264 12.21 -13.43 -11.70
C TYR A 264 12.75 -12.50 -10.59
N LYS A 265 13.18 -11.29 -10.95
CA LYS A 265 13.66 -10.28 -10.00
C LYS A 265 12.60 -9.94 -8.96
N TRP A 266 11.40 -9.58 -9.40
CA TRP A 266 10.36 -9.12 -8.49
C TRP A 266 9.81 -10.26 -7.61
N PHE A 267 9.62 -11.46 -8.15
CA PHE A 267 9.31 -12.64 -7.34
C PHE A 267 10.42 -12.99 -6.34
N SER A 268 11.69 -12.85 -6.72
CA SER A 268 12.81 -13.09 -5.82
C SER A 268 12.83 -12.09 -4.64
N LEU A 269 12.51 -10.83 -4.89
CA LEU A 269 12.41 -9.80 -3.86
C LEU A 269 11.25 -10.09 -2.89
N ALA A 270 10.08 -10.45 -3.40
CA ALA A 270 8.94 -10.85 -2.59
C ALA A 270 9.25 -12.11 -1.76
N ALA A 271 9.86 -13.13 -2.37
CA ALA A 271 10.27 -14.36 -1.69
C ALA A 271 11.30 -14.09 -0.57
N ARG A 272 12.27 -13.20 -0.80
CA ARG A 272 13.24 -12.76 0.21
C ARG A 272 12.55 -12.11 1.42
N SER A 273 11.40 -11.47 1.20
CA SER A 273 10.57 -10.89 2.26
C SER A 273 9.69 -11.94 2.97
N GLY A 274 9.77 -13.22 2.58
CA GLY A 274 9.05 -14.31 3.22
C GLY A 274 7.79 -14.77 2.49
N ASP A 275 7.51 -14.25 1.29
CA ASP A 275 6.37 -14.69 0.48
C ASP A 275 6.68 -16.05 -0.17
N ALA A 276 6.02 -17.11 0.35
CA ALA A 276 6.24 -18.49 -0.12
C ALA A 276 5.71 -18.73 -1.54
N ASP A 277 4.65 -18.05 -1.95
CA ASP A 277 4.07 -18.19 -3.28
C ASP A 277 4.93 -17.47 -4.32
N ALA A 278 5.51 -16.33 -3.95
CA ALA A 278 6.54 -15.68 -4.77
C ALA A 278 7.76 -16.58 -4.96
N GLY A 279 8.15 -17.36 -3.93
CA GLY A 279 9.22 -18.33 -4.04
C GLY A 279 8.92 -19.41 -5.09
N LYS A 280 7.71 -19.96 -5.11
CA LYS A 280 7.28 -20.94 -6.10
C LYS A 280 7.24 -20.32 -7.51
N ALA A 281 6.63 -19.13 -7.64
CA ALA A 281 6.54 -18.42 -8.91
C ALA A 281 7.92 -18.09 -9.48
N ARG A 282 8.86 -17.64 -8.63
CA ARG A 282 10.27 -17.43 -9.00
C ARG A 282 10.90 -18.70 -9.57
N ASP A 283 10.72 -19.84 -8.89
CA ASP A 283 11.33 -21.11 -9.29
C ASP A 283 10.71 -21.64 -10.60
N ASP A 284 9.45 -21.33 -10.88
CA ASP A 284 8.79 -21.65 -12.14
C ASP A 284 9.33 -20.77 -13.29
N ILE A 285 9.44 -19.46 -13.08
CA ILE A 285 10.01 -18.53 -14.07
C ILE A 285 11.48 -18.84 -14.34
N ALA A 286 12.25 -19.27 -13.34
CA ALA A 286 13.65 -19.65 -13.51
C ALA A 286 13.86 -20.75 -14.56
N LYS A 287 12.88 -21.64 -14.77
CA LYS A 287 12.93 -22.70 -15.79
C LYS A 287 12.93 -22.15 -17.23
N SER A 288 12.47 -20.91 -17.41
CA SER A 288 12.42 -20.21 -18.70
C SER A 288 13.64 -19.30 -18.93
N LEU A 289 14.57 -19.25 -17.99
CA LEU A 289 15.75 -18.40 -18.03
C LEU A 289 17.03 -19.25 -18.21
N THR A 290 18.06 -18.62 -18.78
CA THR A 290 19.40 -19.23 -18.79
C THR A 290 20.04 -19.17 -17.40
N ALA A 291 20.96 -20.07 -17.10
CA ALA A 291 21.71 -20.05 -15.83
C ALA A 291 22.44 -18.71 -15.60
N ASP A 292 22.98 -18.11 -16.68
CA ASP A 292 23.65 -16.82 -16.62
C ASP A 292 22.67 -15.68 -16.27
N ALA A 293 21.45 -15.68 -16.84
CA ALA A 293 20.41 -14.71 -16.51
C ALA A 293 19.98 -14.84 -15.04
N VAL A 294 19.73 -16.06 -14.56
CA VAL A 294 19.40 -16.33 -13.17
C VAL A 294 20.50 -15.83 -12.22
N SER A 295 21.78 -16.11 -12.54
CA SER A 295 22.92 -15.65 -11.73
C SER A 295 23.03 -14.13 -11.70
N ARG A 296 22.90 -13.49 -12.86
CA ARG A 296 22.99 -12.03 -13.00
C ARG A 296 21.86 -11.33 -12.24
N VAL A 297 20.63 -11.74 -12.46
CA VAL A 297 19.46 -11.14 -11.79
C VAL A 297 19.50 -11.45 -10.28
N GLY A 298 19.94 -12.64 -9.87
CA GLY A 298 20.16 -12.98 -8.47
C GLY A 298 21.13 -12.02 -7.78
N ALA A 299 22.23 -11.66 -8.44
CA ALA A 299 23.18 -10.67 -7.91
C ALA A 299 22.61 -9.24 -7.86
N GLU A 300 21.64 -8.90 -8.72
CA GLU A 300 20.89 -7.63 -8.61
C GLU A 300 19.96 -7.65 -7.40
N VAL A 301 19.22 -8.75 -7.18
CA VAL A 301 18.35 -8.95 -6.03
C VAL A 301 19.11 -8.86 -4.71
N ASP A 302 20.31 -9.42 -4.64
CA ASP A 302 21.15 -9.38 -3.42
C ASP A 302 21.58 -7.96 -3.06
N ARG A 303 21.81 -7.11 -4.06
CA ARG A 303 22.20 -5.70 -3.87
C ARG A 303 21.02 -4.74 -3.78
N TRP A 304 19.81 -5.23 -4.03
CA TRP A 304 18.66 -4.37 -4.07
C TRP A 304 18.30 -3.83 -2.67
N VAL A 305 18.04 -2.54 -2.60
CA VAL A 305 17.58 -1.82 -1.41
C VAL A 305 16.31 -1.08 -1.79
N SER A 306 15.31 -1.11 -0.91
CA SER A 306 14.07 -0.36 -1.12
C SER A 306 14.31 1.15 -1.13
N GLU A 307 13.52 1.86 -1.94
CA GLU A 307 13.44 3.32 -1.84
C GLU A 307 12.93 3.73 -0.44
N PRO A 308 13.47 4.82 0.13
CA PRO A 308 13.00 5.33 1.41
C PRO A 308 11.54 5.80 1.32
N ILE A 309 10.81 5.65 2.41
CA ILE A 309 9.45 6.15 2.55
C ILE A 309 9.40 7.32 3.52
N ALA A 310 8.52 8.29 3.27
CA ALA A 310 8.18 9.31 4.23
C ALA A 310 7.28 8.71 5.31
N LEU A 311 7.73 8.74 6.56
CA LEU A 311 7.05 8.04 7.65
C LEU A 311 5.71 8.69 7.99
N ASP A 312 5.63 10.01 7.97
CA ASP A 312 4.45 10.79 8.30
C ASP A 312 3.28 10.65 7.30
N VAL A 313 3.57 10.24 6.05
CA VAL A 313 2.54 9.95 5.05
C VAL A 313 2.15 8.48 5.02
N ASN A 314 2.93 7.62 5.66
CA ASN A 314 2.68 6.17 5.71
C ASN A 314 2.16 5.69 7.05
N PHE A 315 2.51 6.35 8.15
CA PHE A 315 2.12 5.95 9.50
C PHE A 315 1.42 7.09 10.23
N ALA A 316 0.37 6.75 10.97
CA ALA A 316 -0.29 7.69 11.87
C ALA A 316 0.23 7.51 13.30
N PRO A 317 0.56 8.59 14.03
CA PRO A 317 1.02 8.51 15.41
C PRO A 317 -0.13 8.11 16.36
N ILE A 318 0.21 7.41 17.43
CA ILE A 318 -0.73 7.06 18.52
C ILE A 318 -0.28 7.75 19.82
N GLY A 319 -1.24 8.27 20.58
CA GLY A 319 -1.00 8.80 21.93
C GLY A 319 -0.40 10.20 21.99
N THR A 320 -0.47 10.99 20.92
CA THR A 320 0.09 12.35 20.85
C THR A 320 -0.74 13.38 21.62
N TRP A 321 -1.99 13.07 21.92
CA TRP A 321 -2.95 14.00 22.53
C TRP A 321 -3.13 13.84 24.05
N THR A 322 -2.47 12.85 24.64
CA THR A 322 -2.53 12.57 26.08
C THR A 322 -1.19 12.92 26.72
N ALA A 323 -1.14 13.91 27.59
CA ALA A 323 0.10 14.43 28.17
C ALA A 323 0.94 13.35 28.90
N ASN A 324 0.29 12.35 29.46
CA ASN A 324 0.91 11.22 30.15
C ASN A 324 0.49 9.90 29.48
N PHE A 325 0.57 9.85 28.14
CA PHE A 325 0.24 8.62 27.42
C PHE A 325 1.19 7.50 27.85
N ASP A 326 0.61 6.41 28.33
CA ASP A 326 1.36 5.20 28.64
C ASP A 326 1.56 4.38 27.36
N PRO A 327 2.80 4.25 26.86
CA PRO A 327 3.08 3.43 25.67
C PRO A 327 3.01 1.93 25.94
N GLY A 328 2.75 1.53 27.20
CA GLY A 328 2.78 0.17 27.69
C GLY A 328 4.18 -0.28 28.13
N GLU A 329 4.24 -1.46 28.72
CA GLU A 329 5.49 -2.04 29.23
C GLU A 329 6.49 -2.37 28.11
N THR A 330 7.78 -2.31 28.45
CA THR A 330 8.83 -2.69 27.51
C THR A 330 8.79 -4.19 27.23
N ILE A 331 8.70 -4.56 25.97
CA ILE A 331 8.66 -5.94 25.49
C ILE A 331 10.08 -6.41 25.20
N ALA A 332 10.52 -7.46 25.90
CA ALA A 332 11.83 -8.07 25.74
C ALA A 332 11.79 -9.49 25.14
N ASN A 333 10.62 -9.94 24.66
CA ASN A 333 10.51 -11.25 24.02
C ASN A 333 11.37 -11.28 22.76
N LYS A 334 12.26 -12.28 22.66
CA LYS A 334 13.27 -12.39 21.60
C LYS A 334 12.66 -12.43 20.20
N GLU A 335 11.55 -13.13 20.02
CA GLU A 335 10.87 -13.24 18.72
C GLU A 335 10.25 -11.90 18.32
N VAL A 336 9.60 -11.20 19.27
CA VAL A 336 9.02 -9.88 19.02
C VAL A 336 10.12 -8.87 18.68
N VAL A 337 11.22 -8.88 19.42
CA VAL A 337 12.39 -8.02 19.15
C VAL A 337 12.93 -8.28 17.75
N ALA A 338 13.12 -9.55 17.36
CA ALA A 338 13.62 -9.90 16.03
C ALA A 338 12.67 -9.42 14.91
N ARG A 339 11.35 -9.56 15.10
CA ARG A 339 10.35 -9.06 14.13
C ARG A 339 10.40 -7.54 14.01
N VAL A 340 10.52 -6.81 15.11
CA VAL A 340 10.66 -5.34 15.08
C VAL A 340 11.95 -4.94 14.37
N GLN A 341 13.06 -5.62 14.65
CA GLN A 341 14.33 -5.40 13.94
C GLN A 341 14.16 -5.64 12.43
N GLN A 342 13.51 -6.73 12.02
CA GLN A 342 13.24 -7.02 10.62
C GLN A 342 12.35 -5.94 9.99
N ALA A 343 11.27 -5.54 10.66
CA ALA A 343 10.36 -4.51 10.17
C ALA A 343 11.07 -3.17 9.97
N LEU A 344 11.81 -2.70 10.97
CA LEU A 344 12.60 -1.46 10.87
C LEU A 344 13.71 -1.57 9.81
N GLY A 345 14.36 -2.73 9.71
CA GLY A 345 15.36 -2.98 8.65
C GLY A 345 14.78 -2.88 7.24
N ARG A 346 13.56 -3.41 7.02
CA ARG A 346 12.84 -3.27 5.74
C ARG A 346 12.46 -1.82 5.43
N LEU A 347 12.24 -1.02 6.46
CA LEU A 347 12.01 0.43 6.34
C LEU A 347 13.31 1.23 6.11
N GLY A 348 14.47 0.56 6.09
CA GLY A 348 15.77 1.19 5.81
C GLY A 348 16.55 1.64 7.04
N PHE A 349 16.10 1.30 8.26
CA PHE A 349 16.82 1.66 9.49
C PHE A 349 17.96 0.69 9.78
N ASP A 350 19.10 1.20 10.27
CA ASP A 350 20.19 0.36 10.78
C ASP A 350 19.84 -0.21 12.16
N VAL A 351 19.37 -1.43 12.18
CA VAL A 351 19.03 -2.17 13.40
C VAL A 351 20.13 -3.14 13.84
N GLY A 352 21.20 -3.27 13.07
CA GLY A 352 22.16 -4.36 13.18
C GLY A 352 21.58 -5.70 12.69
N SER A 353 22.07 -6.80 13.25
CA SER A 353 21.50 -8.13 12.95
C SER A 353 20.17 -8.31 13.68
N PRO A 354 19.14 -8.89 13.04
CA PRO A 354 17.86 -9.16 13.68
C PRO A 354 17.95 -10.42 14.59
N ASP A 355 18.76 -10.31 15.63
CA ASP A 355 19.11 -11.39 16.56
C ASP A 355 18.15 -11.56 17.74
N GLY A 356 17.15 -10.68 17.83
CA GLY A 356 16.19 -10.65 18.91
C GLY A 356 16.72 -10.00 20.20
N VAL A 357 17.82 -9.23 20.11
CA VAL A 357 18.38 -8.46 21.22
C VAL A 357 18.26 -6.97 20.93
N ALA A 358 17.48 -6.25 21.72
CA ALA A 358 17.32 -4.79 21.56
C ALA A 358 18.58 -4.05 22.03
N GLY A 359 19.57 -3.96 21.14
CA GLY A 359 20.82 -3.23 21.36
C GLY A 359 20.71 -1.73 21.05
N PRO A 360 21.83 -0.98 21.17
CA PRO A 360 21.87 0.46 20.91
C PRO A 360 21.38 0.86 19.52
N LYS A 361 21.73 0.11 18.47
CA LYS A 361 21.27 0.35 17.10
C LYS A 361 19.76 0.19 16.96
N THR A 362 19.19 -0.87 17.55
CA THR A 362 17.74 -1.08 17.57
C THR A 362 17.03 0.07 18.29
N ALA A 363 17.56 0.51 19.45
CA ALA A 363 16.98 1.62 20.19
C ALA A 363 17.03 2.94 19.41
N GLU A 364 18.10 3.21 18.67
CA GLU A 364 18.22 4.41 17.84
C GLU A 364 17.30 4.37 16.62
N ALA A 365 17.17 3.20 15.97
CA ALA A 365 16.22 2.98 14.90
C ALA A 365 14.78 3.24 15.37
N ILE A 366 14.41 2.76 16.55
CA ILE A 366 13.09 3.01 17.15
C ILE A 366 12.89 4.51 17.40
N ARG A 367 13.85 5.23 18.02
CA ARG A 367 13.71 6.68 18.24
C ARG A 367 13.53 7.43 16.93
N THR A 368 14.32 7.07 15.90
CA THR A 368 14.22 7.72 14.59
C THR A 368 12.87 7.45 13.93
N PHE A 369 12.34 6.24 14.05
CA PHE A 369 11.00 5.89 13.60
C PHE A 369 9.92 6.67 14.37
N GLU A 370 9.99 6.69 15.72
CA GLU A 370 9.05 7.43 16.57
C GLU A 370 9.05 8.93 16.24
N ARG A 371 10.24 9.54 16.08
CA ARG A 371 10.39 10.94 15.64
C ARG A 371 9.78 11.18 14.27
N GLY A 372 10.08 10.34 13.30
CA GLY A 372 9.59 10.46 11.92
C GLY A 372 8.07 10.29 11.79
N THR A 373 7.45 9.54 12.70
CA THR A 373 5.98 9.38 12.77
C THR A 373 5.31 10.43 13.66
N GLY A 374 6.06 11.28 14.35
CA GLY A 374 5.53 12.32 15.26
C GLY A 374 5.17 11.80 16.65
N MET A 375 5.67 10.63 17.04
CA MET A 375 5.51 10.08 18.38
C MET A 375 6.62 10.57 19.33
N SER A 376 6.36 10.56 20.65
CA SER A 376 7.39 10.77 21.66
C SER A 376 8.44 9.65 21.64
N GLU A 377 9.72 10.02 21.65
CA GLU A 377 10.83 9.10 21.53
C GLU A 377 11.03 8.29 22.82
N SER A 378 10.84 7.00 22.73
CA SER A 378 11.12 6.05 23.84
C SER A 378 12.36 5.21 23.57
N GLY A 379 12.63 4.88 22.33
CA GLY A 379 13.67 3.93 21.92
C GLY A 379 13.43 2.52 22.43
N LYS A 380 12.21 2.20 22.84
CA LYS A 380 11.82 0.93 23.44
C LYS A 380 10.76 0.21 22.62
N ILE A 381 10.82 -1.10 22.59
CA ILE A 381 9.75 -1.91 22.03
C ILE A 381 8.62 -1.97 23.06
N ASN A 382 7.45 -1.46 22.69
CA ASN A 382 6.27 -1.39 23.53
C ASN A 382 5.00 -1.58 22.67
N PRO A 383 3.82 -1.79 23.27
CA PRO A 383 2.56 -1.97 22.53
C PRO A 383 2.25 -0.85 21.54
N ARG A 384 2.53 0.42 21.88
CA ARG A 384 2.33 1.55 20.97
C ARG A 384 3.16 1.43 19.70
N LEU A 385 4.45 1.13 19.83
CA LEU A 385 5.35 0.94 18.67
C LEU A 385 4.84 -0.20 17.79
N LEU A 386 4.44 -1.33 18.39
CA LEU A 386 3.92 -2.47 17.66
C LEU A 386 2.64 -2.15 16.90
N ALA A 387 1.71 -1.40 17.52
CA ALA A 387 0.49 -0.98 16.88
C ALA A 387 0.75 -0.07 15.66
N VAL A 388 1.69 0.87 15.76
CA VAL A 388 2.02 1.76 14.65
C VAL A 388 2.78 1.01 13.55
N LEU A 389 3.79 0.20 13.87
CA LEU A 389 4.51 -0.62 12.89
C LEU A 389 3.58 -1.64 12.22
N GLY A 390 2.67 -2.28 12.97
CA GLY A 390 1.73 -3.26 12.46
C GLY A 390 0.57 -2.66 11.67
N SER A 391 0.41 -1.33 11.66
CA SER A 391 -0.65 -0.66 10.88
C SER A 391 -0.40 -0.71 9.37
N GLN A 392 0.78 -1.16 8.96
CA GLN A 392 1.14 -1.40 7.57
C GLN A 392 1.96 -2.69 7.45
N PRO A 393 1.83 -3.45 6.36
CA PRO A 393 2.73 -4.55 6.04
C PRO A 393 4.14 -3.99 5.80
N VAL A 394 5.10 -4.49 6.53
CA VAL A 394 6.53 -4.13 6.45
C VAL A 394 7.38 -5.35 6.24
#